data_69b746efee6b84a40cf6d015c22155e5
#
_entry.id   69b746efee6b84a40cf6d015c22155e5
#
_cell.length_a   1.000
_cell.length_b   1.000
_cell.length_c   1.000
_cell.angle_alpha   90.00
_cell.angle_beta   90.00
_cell.angle_gamma   90.00
#
_symmetry.space_group_name_H-M   'P 1'
#
loop_
_entity.id
_entity.type
_entity.pdbx_description
1 polymer ?
#
loop_
_entity_poly.entity_id
_entity_poly.type
_entity_poly.pdbx_seq_one_letter_code
_entity_poly.pdbx_strand_id
1 'polypeptide(L)'
;KRSLIFCNSRRHVEVLTAELNRRNQRERLPEHFLPHHGSISKEIREDAEVRMRDDDRPSSVVCTNTLELGIDIGQLDLAVQMDSTHTVMSFVQRLGRTGRRQDASRIMQIYTSEIESEAGDEFYERIPLSLLKSLAIVDLFLEGWLEPPLERTVAYNVLYHQMLSRLVETHGSSPKDLVGH
;
A
#
# COMPACT_ATOMS: atom_id res chain seq x y z
N LYS A 1 -14.46 -2.15 -13.81
CA LYS A 1 -14.11 -2.43 -12.40
C LYS A 1 -12.97 -1.53 -11.98
N ARG A 2 -12.97 -1.11 -10.72
CA ARG A 2 -11.90 -0.30 -10.11
C ARG A 2 -11.09 -1.17 -9.17
N SER A 3 -9.77 -1.12 -9.31
CA SER A 3 -8.89 -1.92 -8.46
C SER A 3 -7.66 -1.15 -7.97
N LEU A 4 -7.17 -1.53 -6.80
CA LEU A 4 -5.84 -1.16 -6.33
C LEU A 4 -4.93 -2.37 -6.43
N ILE A 5 -3.72 -2.15 -6.95
CA ILE A 5 -2.67 -3.14 -7.05
C ILE A 5 -1.52 -2.67 -6.15
N PHE A 6 -1.35 -3.31 -5.02
CA PHE A 6 -0.32 -2.98 -4.04
C PHE A 6 0.98 -3.70 -4.35
N CYS A 7 2.07 -2.95 -4.41
CA CYS A 7 3.43 -3.44 -4.56
C CYS A 7 4.29 -3.04 -3.35
N ASN A 8 5.31 -3.85 -3.06
CA ASN A 8 6.20 -3.61 -1.92
C ASN A 8 7.35 -2.62 -2.22
N SER A 9 7.53 -2.21 -3.48
CA SER A 9 8.56 -1.22 -3.85
C SER A 9 8.08 -0.27 -4.95
N ARG A 10 8.65 0.94 -4.97
CA ARG A 10 8.38 1.96 -6.01
C ARG A 10 8.77 1.46 -7.39
N ARG A 11 9.93 0.81 -7.51
CA ARG A 11 10.39 0.20 -8.76
C ARG A 11 9.40 -0.82 -9.30
N HIS A 12 8.84 -1.66 -8.42
CA HIS A 12 7.84 -2.65 -8.85
C HIS A 12 6.56 -1.96 -9.35
N VAL A 13 6.11 -0.87 -8.69
CA VAL A 13 4.98 -0.06 -9.17
C VAL A 13 5.23 0.43 -10.60
N GLU A 14 6.38 1.04 -10.86
CA GLU A 14 6.71 1.61 -12.18
C GLU A 14 6.81 0.53 -13.27
N VAL A 15 7.53 -0.56 -12.98
CA VAL A 15 7.70 -1.67 -13.94
C VAL A 15 6.37 -2.35 -14.25
N LEU A 16 5.59 -2.67 -13.24
CA LEU A 16 4.29 -3.33 -13.40
C LEU A 16 3.30 -2.44 -14.16
N THR A 17 3.23 -1.16 -13.81
CA THR A 17 2.37 -0.20 -14.52
C THR A 17 2.72 -0.10 -16.00
N ALA A 18 4.01 0.01 -16.31
CA ALA A 18 4.48 0.09 -17.69
C ALA A 18 4.17 -1.20 -18.47
N GLU A 19 4.36 -2.37 -17.87
CA GLU A 19 4.10 -3.65 -18.52
C GLU A 19 2.61 -3.89 -18.76
N LEU A 20 1.75 -3.59 -17.77
CA LEU A 20 0.30 -3.72 -17.91
C LEU A 20 -0.25 -2.78 -18.99
N ASN A 21 0.21 -1.52 -19.05
CA ASN A 21 -0.20 -0.59 -20.09
C ASN A 21 0.34 -1.00 -21.47
N ARG A 22 1.57 -1.52 -21.56
CA ARG A 22 2.12 -2.07 -22.81
C ARG A 22 1.29 -3.25 -23.32
N ARG A 23 0.84 -4.12 -22.44
CA ARG A 23 -0.05 -5.23 -22.78
C ARG A 23 -1.39 -4.73 -23.29
N ASN A 24 -1.99 -3.74 -22.61
CA ASN A 24 -3.24 -3.13 -23.05
C ASN A 24 -3.11 -2.51 -24.45
N GLN A 25 -2.00 -1.83 -24.76
CA GLN A 25 -1.74 -1.28 -26.09
C GLN A 25 -1.67 -2.38 -27.17
N ARG A 26 -1.00 -3.49 -26.89
CA ARG A 26 -0.93 -4.63 -27.82
C ARG A 26 -2.31 -5.24 -28.09
N GLU A 27 -3.14 -5.33 -27.05
CA GLU A 27 -4.49 -5.87 -27.12
C GLU A 27 -5.53 -4.81 -27.56
N ARG A 28 -5.10 -3.59 -27.88
CA ARG A 28 -5.94 -2.42 -28.23
C ARG A 28 -6.97 -2.07 -27.16
N LEU A 29 -6.63 -2.31 -25.91
CA LEU A 29 -7.39 -1.88 -24.77
C LEU A 29 -6.93 -0.47 -24.34
N PRO A 30 -7.83 0.35 -23.76
CA PRO A 30 -7.43 1.65 -23.24
C PRO A 30 -6.44 1.51 -22.09
N GLU A 31 -5.56 2.51 -21.91
CA GLU A 31 -4.67 2.57 -20.74
C GLU A 31 -5.51 2.80 -19.47
N HIS A 32 -5.40 1.88 -18.52
CA HIS A 32 -6.18 1.91 -17.29
C HIS A 32 -5.32 1.93 -16.03
N PHE A 33 -4.01 1.68 -16.15
CA PHE A 33 -3.12 1.54 -15.01
C PHE A 33 -2.34 2.81 -14.75
N LEU A 34 -2.48 3.35 -13.54
CA LEU A 34 -1.82 4.58 -13.11
C LEU A 34 -0.89 4.28 -11.94
N PRO A 35 0.35 4.80 -11.93
CA PRO A 35 1.26 4.61 -10.80
C PRO A 35 0.94 5.58 -9.66
N HIS A 36 1.14 5.12 -8.41
CA HIS A 36 1.00 5.97 -7.23
C HIS A 36 2.01 5.60 -6.14
N HIS A 37 3.01 6.43 -5.92
CA HIS A 37 3.98 6.31 -4.83
C HIS A 37 4.62 7.65 -4.47
N GLY A 38 5.28 7.71 -3.32
CA GLY A 38 5.76 8.97 -2.74
C GLY A 38 6.81 9.75 -3.56
N SER A 39 7.45 9.13 -4.58
CA SER A 39 8.45 9.80 -5.44
C SER A 39 7.89 10.34 -6.76
N ILE A 40 6.64 10.07 -7.07
CA ILE A 40 5.96 10.64 -8.23
C ILE A 40 5.50 12.07 -7.90
N SER A 41 5.44 12.94 -8.91
CA SER A 41 4.97 14.31 -8.75
C SER A 41 3.56 14.35 -8.14
N LYS A 42 3.25 15.45 -7.47
CA LYS A 42 1.94 15.64 -6.83
C LYS A 42 0.81 15.58 -7.84
N GLU A 43 1.03 16.20 -9.01
CA GLU A 43 0.04 16.28 -10.08
C GLU A 43 -0.37 14.89 -10.60
N ILE A 44 0.59 13.99 -10.80
CA ILE A 44 0.32 12.61 -11.27
C ILE A 44 -0.44 11.81 -10.18
N ARG A 45 -0.11 12.03 -8.92
CA ARG A 45 -0.83 11.36 -7.81
C ARG A 45 -2.28 11.84 -7.74
N GLU A 46 -2.49 13.16 -7.78
CA GLU A 46 -3.83 13.75 -7.75
C GLU A 46 -4.68 13.32 -8.96
N ASP A 47 -4.09 13.22 -10.15
CA ASP A 47 -4.80 12.69 -11.33
C ASP A 47 -5.24 11.23 -11.11
N ALA A 48 -4.37 10.38 -10.57
CA ALA A 48 -4.72 9.00 -10.24
C ALA A 48 -5.85 8.92 -9.22
N GLU A 49 -5.83 9.77 -8.17
CA GLU A 49 -6.87 9.81 -7.15
C GLU A 49 -8.20 10.32 -7.71
N VAL A 50 -8.19 11.35 -8.57
CA VAL A 50 -9.39 11.87 -9.23
C VAL A 50 -10.03 10.80 -10.11
N ARG A 51 -9.23 10.11 -10.93
CA ARG A 51 -9.73 9.03 -11.79
C ARG A 51 -10.29 7.85 -11.01
N MET A 52 -9.75 7.57 -9.82
CA MET A 52 -10.30 6.51 -8.96
C MET A 52 -11.66 6.86 -8.37
N ARG A 53 -11.99 8.15 -8.26
CA ARG A 53 -13.32 8.62 -7.80
C ARG A 53 -14.36 8.64 -8.91
N ASP A 54 -13.93 8.67 -10.18
CA ASP A 54 -14.81 8.71 -11.34
C ASP A 54 -15.43 7.32 -11.56
N ASP A 55 -16.74 7.21 -11.29
CA ASP A 55 -17.48 5.95 -11.43
C ASP A 55 -17.68 5.53 -12.89
N ASP A 56 -17.63 6.47 -13.81
CA ASP A 56 -17.89 6.22 -15.24
C ASP A 56 -16.67 5.65 -15.97
N ARG A 57 -15.49 5.76 -15.38
CA ARG A 57 -14.22 5.28 -15.98
C ARG A 57 -13.58 4.20 -15.13
N PRO A 58 -13.64 2.93 -15.55
CA PRO A 58 -12.90 1.88 -14.87
C PRO A 58 -11.41 2.20 -14.93
N SER A 59 -10.78 2.27 -13.78
CA SER A 59 -9.35 2.54 -13.65
C SER A 59 -8.74 1.65 -12.58
N SER A 60 -7.47 1.35 -12.74
CA SER A 60 -6.68 0.63 -11.76
C SER A 60 -5.45 1.43 -11.38
N VAL A 61 -5.14 1.50 -10.10
CA VAL A 61 -3.94 2.18 -9.63
C VAL A 61 -2.98 1.16 -9.05
N VAL A 62 -1.74 1.20 -9.53
CA VAL A 62 -0.63 0.41 -9.00
C VAL A 62 0.11 1.28 -7.99
N CYS A 63 0.17 0.85 -6.73
CA CYS A 63 0.66 1.71 -5.65
C CYS A 63 1.55 0.98 -4.64
N THR A 64 2.29 1.76 -3.86
CA THR A 64 2.90 1.30 -2.61
C THR A 64 1.89 1.46 -1.45
N ASN A 65 2.35 1.58 -0.22
CA ASN A 65 1.53 1.84 0.96
C ASN A 65 0.85 3.23 0.99
N THR A 66 1.08 4.08 -0.01
CA THR A 66 0.54 5.44 -0.05
C THR A 66 -0.99 5.50 -0.07
N LEU A 67 -1.65 4.44 -0.54
CA LEU A 67 -3.11 4.32 -0.58
C LEU A 67 -3.67 3.32 0.46
N GLU A 68 -2.88 2.90 1.44
CA GLU A 68 -3.36 2.09 2.56
C GLU A 68 -4.25 2.90 3.51
N LEU A 69 -3.90 4.17 3.77
CA LEU A 69 -4.54 5.03 4.76
C LEU A 69 -4.96 6.38 4.20
N GLY A 70 -6.01 6.94 4.77
CA GLY A 70 -6.29 8.38 4.79
C GLY A 70 -6.86 9.01 3.52
N ILE A 71 -6.89 8.34 2.37
CA ILE A 71 -7.39 8.92 1.13
C ILE A 71 -8.74 8.30 0.78
N ASP A 72 -9.72 9.14 0.52
CA ASP A 72 -10.99 8.71 -0.05
C ASP A 72 -10.85 8.57 -1.57
N ILE A 73 -10.70 7.33 -2.02
CA ILE A 73 -10.57 6.94 -3.43
C ILE A 73 -11.84 6.29 -3.98
N GLY A 74 -12.96 6.46 -3.25
CA GLY A 74 -14.23 5.86 -3.64
C GLY A 74 -14.30 4.35 -3.38
N GLN A 75 -15.24 3.70 -4.05
CA GLN A 75 -15.50 2.27 -3.86
C GLN A 75 -14.65 1.43 -4.82
N LEU A 76 -14.00 0.42 -4.27
CA LEU A 76 -13.18 -0.52 -5.03
C LEU A 76 -13.85 -1.88 -5.12
N ASP A 77 -13.76 -2.48 -6.30
CA ASP A 77 -14.26 -3.82 -6.55
C ASP A 77 -13.25 -4.90 -6.12
N LEU A 78 -11.95 -4.58 -6.18
CA LEU A 78 -10.88 -5.52 -5.95
C LEU A 78 -9.62 -4.84 -5.41
N ALA A 79 -9.00 -5.44 -4.41
CA ALA A 79 -7.60 -5.19 -4.06
C ALA A 79 -6.74 -6.35 -4.59
N VAL A 80 -5.61 -6.01 -5.15
CA VAL A 80 -4.58 -6.96 -5.59
C VAL A 80 -3.33 -6.70 -4.77
N GLN A 81 -2.70 -7.75 -4.28
CA GLN A 81 -1.44 -7.68 -3.58
C GLN A 81 -0.37 -8.43 -4.37
N MET A 82 0.69 -7.73 -4.73
CA MET A 82 1.87 -8.35 -5.33
C MET A 82 2.84 -8.73 -4.20
N ASP A 83 3.10 -10.03 -4.07
CA ASP A 83 3.81 -10.67 -2.96
C ASP A 83 3.11 -10.50 -1.60
N SER A 84 3.73 -11.00 -0.53
CA SER A 84 3.18 -10.88 0.81
C SER A 84 3.22 -9.44 1.32
N THR A 85 2.26 -9.03 2.12
CA THR A 85 2.37 -7.83 2.96
C THR A 85 3.47 -8.03 4.01
N HIS A 86 3.99 -6.93 4.56
CA HIS A 86 4.99 -7.01 5.61
C HIS A 86 4.38 -7.30 6.99
N THR A 87 3.12 -6.90 7.18
CA THR A 87 2.39 -7.00 8.46
C THR A 87 0.95 -7.43 8.22
N VAL A 88 0.32 -8.01 9.24
CA VAL A 88 -1.12 -8.32 9.23
C VAL A 88 -1.92 -7.02 9.21
N MET A 89 -1.46 -5.98 9.91
CA MET A 89 -2.11 -4.67 9.88
C MET A 89 -2.17 -4.10 8.45
N SER A 90 -1.09 -4.14 7.68
CA SER A 90 -1.10 -3.72 6.26
C SER A 90 -2.09 -4.55 5.43
N PHE A 91 -2.14 -5.86 5.66
CA PHE A 91 -3.12 -6.72 5.00
C PHE A 91 -4.57 -6.27 5.30
N VAL A 92 -4.91 -6.05 6.56
CA VAL A 92 -6.23 -5.58 7.00
C VAL A 92 -6.58 -4.22 6.37
N GLN A 93 -5.64 -3.28 6.36
CA GLN A 93 -5.84 -1.94 5.80
C GLN A 93 -6.10 -1.98 4.29
N ARG A 94 -5.34 -2.83 3.54
CA ARG A 94 -5.52 -3.02 2.09
C ARG A 94 -6.83 -3.73 1.77
N LEU A 95 -7.16 -4.79 2.48
CA LEU A 95 -8.44 -5.49 2.35
C LEU A 95 -9.62 -4.56 2.67
N GLY A 96 -9.48 -3.68 3.66
CA GLY A 96 -10.47 -2.68 4.05
C GLY A 96 -10.72 -1.59 3.00
N ARG A 97 -9.95 -1.54 1.89
CA ARG A 97 -10.23 -0.67 0.74
C ARG A 97 -11.35 -1.19 -0.16
N THR A 98 -11.71 -2.45 -0.03
CA THR A 98 -12.79 -3.11 -0.78
C THR A 98 -14.03 -3.33 0.09
N GLY A 99 -15.17 -3.65 -0.53
CA GLY A 99 -16.38 -4.09 0.18
C GLY A 99 -17.07 -3.00 1.00
N ARG A 100 -16.99 -1.73 0.60
CA ARG A 100 -17.65 -0.61 1.31
C ARG A 100 -19.14 -0.47 1.02
N ARG A 101 -19.68 -1.18 0.03
CA ARG A 101 -21.14 -1.23 -0.20
C ARG A 101 -21.76 -2.15 0.83
N GLN A 102 -22.98 -1.79 1.30
CA GLN A 102 -23.80 -2.74 2.04
C GLN A 102 -23.93 -4.01 1.18
N ASP A 103 -23.63 -5.16 1.79
CA ASP A 103 -23.64 -6.50 1.17
C ASP A 103 -22.50 -6.83 0.16
N ALA A 104 -21.51 -5.95 -0.04
CA ALA A 104 -20.37 -6.29 -0.88
C ALA A 104 -19.28 -7.04 -0.10
N SER A 105 -18.88 -8.20 -0.59
CA SER A 105 -17.74 -8.96 -0.05
C SER A 105 -16.44 -8.18 -0.23
N ARG A 106 -15.59 -8.24 0.78
CA ARG A 106 -14.20 -7.75 0.68
C ARG A 106 -13.38 -8.76 -0.11
N ILE A 107 -12.77 -8.34 -1.19
CA ILE A 107 -12.01 -9.22 -2.07
C ILE A 107 -10.58 -8.70 -2.19
N MET A 108 -9.63 -9.57 -1.87
CA MET A 108 -8.21 -9.36 -2.15
C MET A 108 -7.66 -10.58 -2.87
N GLN A 109 -6.93 -10.36 -3.96
CA GLN A 109 -6.14 -11.37 -4.65
C GLN A 109 -4.67 -11.16 -4.32
N ILE A 110 -3.98 -12.23 -3.95
CA ILE A 110 -2.54 -12.21 -3.68
C ILE A 110 -1.85 -12.98 -4.81
N TYR A 111 -0.88 -12.33 -5.43
CA TYR A 111 0.01 -12.94 -6.42
C TYR A 111 1.41 -13.01 -5.84
N THR A 112 1.96 -14.19 -5.74
CA THR A 112 3.33 -14.40 -5.26
C THR A 112 4.26 -14.66 -6.43
N SER A 113 5.42 -14.00 -6.41
CA SER A 113 6.51 -14.29 -7.33
C SER A 113 7.54 -15.17 -6.61
N GLU A 114 7.79 -16.33 -7.18
CA GLU A 114 8.81 -17.26 -6.68
C GLU A 114 9.90 -17.43 -7.73
N ILE A 115 11.12 -17.64 -7.26
CA ILE A 115 12.23 -18.01 -8.14
C ILE A 115 12.02 -19.47 -8.54
N GLU A 116 12.07 -19.75 -9.83
CA GLU A 116 12.00 -21.12 -10.33
C GLU A 116 13.21 -21.91 -9.83
N SER A 117 12.98 -23.02 -9.14
CA SER A 117 14.06 -23.83 -8.59
C SER A 117 14.71 -24.68 -9.68
N GLU A 118 16.05 -24.75 -9.63
CA GLU A 118 16.84 -25.53 -10.57
C GLU A 118 17.29 -26.87 -9.96
N ALA A 119 17.71 -27.81 -10.84
CA ALA A 119 18.25 -29.10 -10.42
C ALA A 119 19.65 -28.90 -9.83
N GLY A 120 19.76 -28.83 -8.53
CA GLY A 120 21.02 -28.56 -7.81
C GLY A 120 20.87 -27.58 -6.68
N ASP A 121 19.74 -26.87 -6.65
CA ASP A 121 19.45 -25.95 -5.56
C ASP A 121 19.34 -26.66 -4.22
N GLU A 122 19.82 -26.01 -3.18
CA GLU A 122 19.68 -26.47 -1.82
C GLU A 122 18.21 -26.50 -1.39
N PHE A 123 17.87 -27.32 -0.41
CA PHE A 123 16.48 -27.50 0.03
C PHE A 123 15.79 -26.18 0.38
N TYR A 124 16.47 -25.25 1.04
CA TYR A 124 15.90 -23.96 1.46
C TYR A 124 15.63 -23.01 0.27
N GLU A 125 16.35 -23.16 -0.85
CA GLU A 125 16.15 -22.37 -2.07
C GLU A 125 14.89 -22.81 -2.83
N ARG A 126 14.42 -24.01 -2.57
CA ARG A 126 13.18 -24.57 -3.15
C ARG A 126 11.92 -24.24 -2.36
N ILE A 127 12.08 -23.60 -1.20
CA ILE A 127 10.92 -23.22 -0.36
C ILE A 127 10.27 -21.96 -0.92
N PRO A 128 8.95 -22.00 -1.27
CA PRO A 128 8.23 -20.82 -1.77
C PRO A 128 7.94 -19.82 -0.63
N LEU A 129 8.96 -19.08 -0.22
CA LEU A 129 8.90 -18.21 0.96
C LEU A 129 7.84 -17.10 0.84
N SER A 130 7.62 -16.55 -0.36
CA SER A 130 6.61 -15.51 -0.57
C SER A 130 5.19 -16.08 -0.38
N LEU A 131 4.94 -17.29 -0.89
CA LEU A 131 3.68 -17.99 -0.68
C LEU A 131 3.46 -18.33 0.79
N LEU A 132 4.46 -18.92 1.45
CA LEU A 132 4.36 -19.28 2.87
C LEU A 132 4.09 -18.07 3.75
N LYS A 133 4.77 -16.94 3.49
CA LYS A 133 4.54 -15.69 4.19
C LYS A 133 3.12 -15.17 3.95
N SER A 134 2.63 -15.24 2.72
CA SER A 134 1.27 -14.83 2.39
C SER A 134 0.22 -15.67 3.12
N LEU A 135 0.41 -16.99 3.17
CA LEU A 135 -0.46 -17.90 3.91
C LEU A 135 -0.44 -17.61 5.41
N ALA A 136 0.74 -17.39 6.00
CA ALA A 136 0.87 -17.06 7.42
C ALA A 136 0.17 -15.73 7.78
N ILE A 137 0.26 -14.70 6.92
CA ILE A 137 -0.47 -13.43 7.11
C ILE A 137 -1.98 -13.65 7.09
N VAL A 138 -2.48 -14.46 6.15
CA VAL A 138 -3.92 -14.77 6.06
C VAL A 138 -4.38 -15.58 7.27
N ASP A 139 -3.59 -16.54 7.71
CA ASP A 139 -3.90 -17.40 8.89
C ASP A 139 -3.99 -16.56 10.16
N LEU A 140 -2.97 -15.73 10.42
CA LEU A 140 -2.99 -14.78 11.54
C LEU A 140 -4.19 -13.82 11.49
N PHE A 141 -4.55 -13.33 10.31
CA PHE A 141 -5.74 -12.50 10.14
C PHE A 141 -7.02 -13.25 10.49
N LEU A 142 -7.17 -14.51 10.07
CA LEU A 142 -8.33 -15.35 10.38
C LEU A 142 -8.42 -15.69 11.86
N GLU A 143 -7.29 -15.81 12.55
CA GLU A 143 -7.22 -15.95 14.01
C GLU A 143 -7.54 -14.65 14.76
N GLY A 144 -7.69 -13.53 14.06
CA GLY A 144 -7.92 -12.20 14.65
C GLY A 144 -6.68 -11.59 15.29
N TRP A 145 -5.47 -12.10 14.95
CA TRP A 145 -4.23 -11.57 15.48
C TRP A 145 -3.81 -10.31 14.73
N LEU A 146 -3.35 -9.30 15.46
CA LEU A 146 -2.74 -8.08 14.93
C LEU A 146 -1.46 -7.77 15.70
N GLU A 147 -0.52 -7.11 15.04
CA GLU A 147 0.69 -6.64 15.70
C GLU A 147 0.34 -5.72 16.86
N PRO A 148 0.86 -5.99 18.08
CA PRO A 148 0.65 -5.10 19.21
C PRO A 148 1.31 -3.73 18.92
N PRO A 149 0.74 -2.63 19.44
CA PRO A 149 1.39 -1.34 19.37
C PRO A 149 2.79 -1.41 19.98
N LEU A 150 3.78 -0.85 19.27
CA LEU A 150 5.11 -0.70 19.86
C LEU A 150 5.02 0.31 21.01
N GLU A 151 5.19 -0.15 22.22
CA GLU A 151 5.34 0.73 23.39
C GLU A 151 6.67 1.49 23.26
N ARG A 152 6.62 2.64 22.63
CA ARG A 152 7.72 3.58 22.63
C ARG A 152 7.51 4.53 23.80
N THR A 153 8.36 4.45 24.79
CA THR A 153 8.33 5.31 25.98
C THR A 153 8.50 6.79 25.64
N VAL A 154 9.25 7.11 24.58
CA VAL A 154 9.45 8.50 24.13
C VAL A 154 9.64 8.53 22.62
N ALA A 155 8.82 9.32 21.93
CA ALA A 155 8.93 9.57 20.49
C ALA A 155 9.78 10.83 20.23
N TYR A 156 11.09 10.75 20.42
CA TYR A 156 11.99 11.90 20.26
C TYR A 156 11.91 12.59 18.90
N ASN A 157 11.66 11.86 17.83
CA ASN A 157 11.46 12.42 16.51
C ASN A 157 10.20 13.32 16.44
N VAL A 158 9.10 12.89 17.05
CA VAL A 158 7.86 13.68 17.14
C VAL A 158 8.10 14.91 18.01
N LEU A 159 8.72 14.72 19.18
CA LEU A 159 9.07 15.83 20.07
C LEU A 159 9.92 16.88 19.35
N TYR A 160 10.96 16.47 18.63
CA TYR A 160 11.81 17.36 17.86
C TYR A 160 11.01 18.18 16.82
N HIS A 161 10.16 17.55 16.05
CA HIS A 161 9.32 18.25 15.07
C HIS A 161 8.30 19.19 15.72
N GLN A 162 7.71 18.79 16.84
CA GLN A 162 6.80 19.65 17.60
C GLN A 162 7.53 20.89 18.14
N MET A 163 8.73 20.71 18.68
CA MET A 163 9.56 21.84 19.15
C MET A 163 9.91 22.80 18.01
N LEU A 164 10.33 22.28 16.85
CA LEU A 164 10.61 23.11 15.67
C LEU A 164 9.36 23.86 15.19
N SER A 165 8.22 23.21 15.12
CA SER A 165 6.96 23.82 14.73
C SER A 165 6.59 24.98 15.68
N ARG A 166 6.75 24.76 16.98
CA ARG A 166 6.47 25.80 18.00
C ARG A 166 7.42 26.97 17.89
N LEU A 167 8.72 26.72 17.70
CA LEU A 167 9.72 27.77 17.51
C LEU A 167 9.43 28.65 16.29
N VAL A 168 8.98 28.05 15.19
CA VAL A 168 8.59 28.78 13.97
C VAL A 168 7.33 29.60 14.22
N GLU A 169 6.32 29.04 14.86
CA GLU A 169 5.04 29.71 15.18
C GLU A 169 5.23 30.90 16.08
N THR A 170 6.08 30.78 17.10
CA THR A 170 6.28 31.82 18.14
C THR A 170 7.46 32.74 17.85
N HIS A 171 8.18 32.56 16.72
CA HIS A 171 9.43 33.28 16.40
C HIS A 171 10.52 33.21 17.49
N GLY A 172 10.49 32.14 18.25
CA GLY A 172 11.37 31.85 19.38
C GLY A 172 10.55 31.45 20.62
N SER A 173 11.12 30.55 21.43
CA SER A 173 10.48 30.10 22.67
C SER A 173 11.51 29.80 23.75
N SER A 174 11.19 30.04 24.99
CA SER A 174 12.07 29.64 26.09
C SER A 174 11.93 28.12 26.36
N PRO A 175 12.95 27.47 26.95
CA PRO A 175 12.82 26.05 27.33
C PRO A 175 11.64 25.78 28.28
N LYS A 176 11.26 26.75 29.11
CA LYS A 176 10.12 26.63 30.01
C LYS A 176 8.79 26.62 29.28
N ASP A 177 8.66 27.39 28.20
CA ASP A 177 7.44 27.44 27.41
C ASP A 177 7.26 26.17 26.55
N LEU A 178 8.36 25.44 26.25
CA LEU A 178 8.33 24.19 25.52
C LEU A 178 7.97 22.97 26.39
N VAL A 179 8.15 23.05 27.70
CA VAL A 179 7.89 21.97 28.66
C VAL A 179 6.48 22.07 29.25
N GLY A 180 5.83 23.23 29.17
CA GLY A 180 4.50 23.50 29.76
C GLY A 180 3.32 23.11 28.87
N HIS A 181 3.58 22.46 27.76
CA HIS A 181 2.60 21.90 26.80
C HIS A 181 2.93 20.44 26.51
#